data_e4b0b6b89c8e11c051fba426caf6dacd
#
_entry.id   e4b0b6b89c8e11c051fba426caf6dacd
#
_cell.length_a   1.000
_cell.length_b   1.000
_cell.length_c   1.000
_cell.angle_alpha   90.00
_cell.angle_beta   90.00
_cell.angle_gamma   90.00
#
_symmetry.space_group_name_H-M   'P 1'
#
loop_
_entity.id
_entity.type
_entity.pdbx_description
1 polymer ?
#
loop_
_entity_poly.entity_id
_entity_poly.type
_entity_poly.pdbx_seq_one_letter_code
_entity_poly.pdbx_strand_id
1 'polypeptide(L)'
;MADPLAELTALNLIQHLQVGETWFSSSKRQLNPLTCDPIRYWSQSDEDTITLRILDRIGMSSPGTFIEFGVGDGRENNTLVLLAHGWRGVWIGGQDIIFEPAENGRLEFKKSWITLDNIKPTTDELIQKRNLNPVDLVSLDLDGNDLHFTKHLLQGGLRPKVWIAEYNARFPVGVKWTVPYDATHTWVGDDYWGASFSSFCKLFEEYEYFPVACSILGANIFFVQKQYGSKFADVTNDIHQIYQPPLHYLVPKWGHRASAKTLRLLTEN
;
A
#
# COMPACT_ATOMS: atom_id res chain seq x y z
N MET A 1 24.81 -0.90 37.32
CA MET A 1 23.70 -1.90 37.29
C MET A 1 22.85 -1.55 36.08
N ALA A 2 22.56 -2.51 35.20
CA ALA A 2 21.68 -2.29 34.08
C ALA A 2 20.26 -2.02 34.61
N ASP A 3 19.51 -1.16 33.90
CA ASP A 3 18.13 -0.85 34.24
C ASP A 3 17.26 -2.10 33.97
N PRO A 4 16.63 -2.70 35.02
CA PRO A 4 15.83 -3.93 34.85
C PRO A 4 14.67 -3.75 33.85
N LEU A 5 14.14 -2.54 33.69
CA LEU A 5 13.09 -2.23 32.73
C LEU A 5 13.64 -2.27 31.29
N ALA A 6 14.85 -1.75 31.07
CA ALA A 6 15.50 -1.82 29.77
C ALA A 6 15.85 -3.26 29.37
N GLU A 7 16.31 -4.09 30.32
CA GLU A 7 16.56 -5.51 30.08
C GLU A 7 15.28 -6.28 29.74
N LEU A 8 14.18 -6.05 30.49
CA LEU A 8 12.88 -6.69 30.22
C LEU A 8 12.34 -6.27 28.84
N THR A 9 12.50 -5.00 28.48
CA THR A 9 12.10 -4.49 27.16
C THR A 9 12.91 -5.16 26.05
N ALA A 10 14.22 -5.31 26.22
CA ALA A 10 15.08 -5.96 25.25
C ALA A 10 14.75 -7.45 25.10
N LEU A 11 14.48 -8.16 26.18
CA LEU A 11 14.08 -9.57 26.15
C LEU A 11 12.73 -9.77 25.44
N ASN A 12 11.75 -8.91 25.74
CA ASN A 12 10.45 -8.94 25.04
C ASN A 12 10.62 -8.71 23.54
N LEU A 13 11.48 -7.77 23.15
CA LEU A 13 11.77 -7.50 21.74
C LEU A 13 12.40 -8.72 21.06
N ILE A 14 13.41 -9.35 21.69
CA ILE A 14 14.07 -10.55 21.15
C ILE A 14 13.05 -11.68 20.98
N GLN A 15 12.17 -11.90 21.96
CA GLN A 15 11.12 -12.91 21.87
C GLN A 15 10.14 -12.61 20.71
N HIS A 16 9.72 -11.36 20.54
CA HIS A 16 8.87 -10.96 19.42
C HIS A 16 9.54 -11.21 18.07
N LEU A 17 10.82 -10.88 17.93
CA LEU A 17 11.56 -11.13 16.70
C LEU A 17 11.68 -12.64 16.42
N GLN A 18 12.01 -13.46 17.43
CA GLN A 18 12.11 -14.92 17.28
C GLN A 18 10.76 -15.56 16.92
N VAL A 19 9.67 -15.13 17.57
CA VAL A 19 8.31 -15.59 17.23
C VAL A 19 7.97 -15.16 15.80
N GLY A 20 8.27 -13.94 15.43
CA GLY A 20 8.06 -13.41 14.07
C GLY A 20 8.84 -14.21 13.02
N GLU A 21 10.11 -14.47 13.24
CA GLU A 21 10.94 -15.29 12.35
C GLU A 21 10.42 -16.71 12.22
N THR A 22 10.10 -17.35 13.35
CA THR A 22 9.55 -18.73 13.34
C THR A 22 8.21 -18.79 12.63
N TRP A 23 7.32 -17.86 12.91
CA TRP A 23 6.02 -17.77 12.26
C TRP A 23 6.20 -17.53 10.76
N PHE A 24 7.06 -16.59 10.38
CA PHE A 24 7.32 -16.25 9.00
C PHE A 24 7.91 -17.45 8.23
N SER A 25 8.92 -18.12 8.79
CA SER A 25 9.56 -19.28 8.17
C SER A 25 8.62 -20.47 7.95
N SER A 26 7.61 -20.63 8.82
CA SER A 26 6.58 -21.69 8.72
C SER A 26 5.32 -21.24 7.97
N SER A 27 5.23 -19.99 7.58
CA SER A 27 4.01 -19.43 6.99
C SER A 27 3.92 -19.71 5.49
N LYS A 28 2.68 -19.69 4.98
CA LYS A 28 2.38 -19.77 3.54
C LYS A 28 3.03 -18.65 2.71
N ARG A 29 3.50 -17.57 3.37
CA ARG A 29 4.20 -16.46 2.71
C ARG A 29 5.49 -16.88 2.04
N GLN A 30 6.18 -17.89 2.58
CA GLN A 30 7.39 -18.46 1.97
C GLN A 30 7.11 -19.14 0.62
N LEU A 31 5.89 -19.59 0.40
CA LEU A 31 5.47 -20.23 -0.85
C LEU A 31 5.15 -19.23 -1.97
N ASN A 32 4.93 -17.97 -1.61
CA ASN A 32 4.68 -16.91 -2.59
C ASN A 32 5.98 -16.14 -2.84
N PRO A 33 6.52 -16.21 -4.07
CA PRO A 33 7.79 -15.56 -4.41
C PRO A 33 7.76 -14.03 -4.32
N LEU A 34 6.59 -13.42 -4.15
CA LEU A 34 6.46 -11.98 -3.92
C LEU A 34 6.64 -11.61 -2.45
N THR A 35 6.36 -12.54 -1.53
CA THR A 35 6.31 -12.29 -0.08
C THR A 35 7.37 -13.03 0.72
N CYS A 36 8.17 -13.90 0.09
CA CYS A 36 9.36 -14.47 0.72
C CYS A 36 10.42 -13.38 0.95
N ASP A 37 11.24 -13.51 2.00
CA ASP A 37 12.33 -12.58 2.32
C ASP A 37 11.89 -11.11 2.31
N PRO A 38 11.00 -10.68 3.22
CA PRO A 38 10.46 -9.33 3.25
C PRO A 38 11.54 -8.31 3.64
N ILE A 39 11.59 -7.19 2.93
CA ILE A 39 12.44 -6.06 3.26
C ILE A 39 11.53 -4.83 3.33
N ARG A 40 11.67 -4.08 4.40
CA ARG A 40 11.02 -2.80 4.61
C ARG A 40 12.01 -1.67 4.37
N TYR A 41 11.61 -0.67 3.58
CA TYR A 41 12.34 0.58 3.41
C TYR A 41 11.55 1.75 4.05
N TRP A 42 10.43 2.13 3.48
CA TRP A 42 9.61 3.27 3.92
C TRP A 42 8.14 2.95 4.15
N SER A 43 7.63 1.86 3.61
CA SER A 43 6.24 1.44 3.84
C SER A 43 6.01 0.95 5.27
N GLN A 44 4.77 0.65 5.62
CA GLN A 44 4.40 0.17 6.95
C GLN A 44 5.08 -1.16 7.30
N SER A 45 5.20 -2.05 6.32
CA SER A 45 5.82 -3.36 6.48
C SER A 45 6.64 -3.80 5.26
N ASP A 46 6.24 -4.79 4.52
CA ASP A 46 6.96 -5.36 3.38
C ASP A 46 6.40 -4.95 2.02
N GLU A 47 5.52 -3.94 2.00
CA GLU A 47 4.91 -3.43 0.77
C GLU A 47 5.96 -3.00 -0.25
N ASP A 48 7.08 -2.43 0.22
CA ASP A 48 8.20 -2.02 -0.63
C ASP A 48 8.75 -3.19 -1.45
N THR A 49 9.03 -4.31 -0.78
CA THR A 49 9.56 -5.52 -1.45
C THR A 49 8.56 -6.11 -2.42
N ILE A 50 7.30 -6.23 -2.02
CA ILE A 50 6.24 -6.77 -2.87
C ILE A 50 6.09 -5.90 -4.12
N THR A 51 6.04 -4.58 -3.95
CA THR A 51 5.94 -3.61 -5.06
C THR A 51 7.08 -3.79 -6.05
N LEU A 52 8.33 -3.78 -5.58
CA LEU A 52 9.50 -3.90 -6.46
C LEU A 52 9.52 -5.23 -7.23
N ARG A 53 9.17 -6.33 -6.57
CA ARG A 53 9.08 -7.66 -7.21
C ARG A 53 7.98 -7.74 -8.26
N ILE A 54 6.82 -7.14 -8.01
CA ILE A 54 5.73 -7.06 -9.00
C ILE A 54 6.20 -6.27 -10.22
N LEU A 55 6.80 -5.10 -10.01
CA LEU A 55 7.26 -4.23 -11.10
C LEU A 55 8.35 -4.89 -11.95
N ASP A 56 9.31 -5.58 -11.32
CA ASP A 56 10.32 -6.37 -12.03
C ASP A 56 9.68 -7.46 -12.91
N ARG A 57 8.73 -8.22 -12.36
CA ARG A 57 8.02 -9.30 -13.09
C ARG A 57 7.24 -8.80 -14.31
N ILE A 58 6.59 -7.64 -14.20
CA ILE A 58 5.86 -7.06 -15.33
C ILE A 58 6.76 -6.31 -16.32
N GLY A 59 8.08 -6.30 -16.06
CA GLY A 59 9.08 -5.74 -16.97
C GLY A 59 9.21 -4.22 -16.90
N MET A 60 8.94 -3.62 -15.73
CA MET A 60 9.14 -2.18 -15.49
C MET A 60 10.62 -1.90 -15.19
N SER A 61 11.46 -1.96 -16.22
CA SER A 61 12.91 -1.72 -16.13
C SER A 61 13.30 -0.23 -16.06
N SER A 62 12.37 0.66 -16.38
CA SER A 62 12.54 2.12 -16.33
C SER A 62 11.56 2.72 -15.33
N PRO A 63 11.91 3.87 -14.71
CA PRO A 63 11.00 4.58 -13.84
C PRO A 63 9.66 4.89 -14.51
N GLY A 64 8.57 4.62 -13.80
CA GLY A 64 7.20 4.85 -14.23
C GLY A 64 6.52 5.98 -13.46
N THR A 65 5.18 5.90 -13.39
CA THR A 65 4.34 6.90 -12.75
C THR A 65 3.43 6.27 -11.71
N PHE A 66 3.14 7.03 -10.65
CA PHE A 66 2.27 6.57 -9.58
C PHE A 66 1.31 7.65 -9.06
N ILE A 67 0.26 7.20 -8.39
CA ILE A 67 -0.63 8.02 -7.56
C ILE A 67 -0.78 7.31 -6.22
N GLU A 68 -0.67 8.06 -5.12
CA GLU A 68 -0.94 7.55 -3.78
C GLU A 68 -1.94 8.44 -3.06
N PHE A 69 -2.99 7.82 -2.51
CA PHE A 69 -4.01 8.44 -1.68
C PHE A 69 -3.82 7.99 -0.23
N GLY A 70 -3.97 8.94 0.73
CA GLY A 70 -3.85 8.62 2.13
C GLY A 70 -2.41 8.63 2.62
N VAL A 71 -1.65 9.65 2.29
CA VAL A 71 -0.20 9.73 2.52
C VAL A 71 0.19 10.15 3.94
N GLY A 72 -0.79 10.32 4.85
CA GLY A 72 -0.51 10.77 6.22
C GLY A 72 0.39 12.01 6.25
N ASP A 73 1.45 11.96 7.04
CA ASP A 73 2.47 13.02 7.11
C ASP A 73 3.65 12.84 6.12
N GLY A 74 3.58 11.85 5.24
CA GLY A 74 4.56 11.57 4.19
C GLY A 74 5.76 10.73 4.62
N ARG A 75 5.77 10.14 5.81
CA ARG A 75 6.93 9.36 6.32
C ARG A 75 6.83 7.86 6.07
N GLU A 76 5.63 7.35 5.92
CA GLU A 76 5.34 5.93 5.81
C GLU A 76 4.38 5.74 4.62
N ASN A 77 4.95 5.50 3.44
CA ASN A 77 4.19 5.46 2.20
C ASN A 77 4.63 4.32 1.30
N ASN A 78 3.69 3.73 0.58
CA ASN A 78 3.93 2.62 -0.34
C ASN A 78 4.72 3.03 -1.60
N THR A 79 4.72 4.32 -1.95
CA THR A 79 5.41 4.82 -3.16
C THR A 79 6.72 5.54 -2.89
N LEU A 80 7.17 5.67 -1.64
CA LEU A 80 8.48 6.26 -1.34
C LEU A 80 9.63 5.47 -1.95
N VAL A 81 9.57 4.15 -1.94
CA VAL A 81 10.57 3.31 -2.59
C VAL A 81 10.63 3.57 -4.10
N LEU A 82 9.52 3.90 -4.73
CA LEU A 82 9.45 4.25 -6.15
C LEU A 82 10.12 5.60 -6.43
N LEU A 83 9.93 6.60 -5.56
CA LEU A 83 10.66 7.88 -5.66
C LEU A 83 12.18 7.66 -5.58
N ALA A 84 12.63 6.77 -4.67
CA ALA A 84 14.04 6.41 -4.56
C ALA A 84 14.57 5.76 -5.86
N HIS A 85 13.72 5.03 -6.58
CA HIS A 85 14.00 4.45 -7.90
C HIS A 85 13.78 5.41 -9.07
N GLY A 86 13.59 6.72 -8.82
CA GLY A 86 13.47 7.73 -9.87
C GLY A 86 12.07 7.86 -10.48
N TRP A 87 11.06 7.18 -9.95
CA TRP A 87 9.68 7.33 -10.39
C TRP A 87 9.15 8.73 -10.08
N ARG A 88 8.11 9.13 -10.78
CA ARG A 88 7.41 10.39 -10.54
C ARG A 88 5.92 10.14 -10.28
N GLY A 89 5.32 11.00 -9.49
CA GLY A 89 3.91 10.81 -9.16
C GLY A 89 3.29 11.94 -8.39
N VAL A 90 2.11 11.66 -7.88
CA VAL A 90 1.35 12.58 -7.04
C VAL A 90 0.92 11.88 -5.75
N TRP A 91 0.92 12.64 -4.69
CA TRP A 91 0.37 12.29 -3.39
C TRP A 91 -0.86 13.13 -3.10
N ILE A 92 -1.91 12.51 -2.60
CA ILE A 92 -3.16 13.16 -2.24
C ILE A 92 -3.54 12.72 -0.83
N GLY A 93 -3.71 13.68 0.08
CA GLY A 93 -4.04 13.39 1.48
C GLY A 93 -4.66 14.56 2.22
N GLY A 94 -5.38 14.30 3.31
CA GLY A 94 -6.08 15.30 4.10
C GLY A 94 -5.19 16.05 5.10
N GLN A 95 -4.00 15.55 5.38
CA GLN A 95 -3.05 16.10 6.35
C GLN A 95 -1.93 16.87 5.66
N ASP A 96 -1.19 17.68 6.43
CA ASP A 96 0.04 18.28 5.94
C ASP A 96 1.17 17.25 5.99
N ILE A 97 1.97 17.18 4.94
CA ILE A 97 3.21 16.40 4.94
C ILE A 97 4.33 17.21 5.63
N ILE A 98 5.31 16.51 6.22
CA ILE A 98 6.37 17.13 7.04
C ILE A 98 7.47 17.83 6.23
N PHE A 99 7.39 17.82 4.93
CA PHE A 99 8.37 18.42 4.02
C PHE A 99 7.68 19.06 2.83
N GLU A 100 8.38 19.94 2.13
CA GLU A 100 7.92 20.48 0.86
C GLU A 100 8.60 19.71 -0.28
N PRO A 101 7.82 19.08 -1.19
CA PRO A 101 8.39 18.52 -2.40
C PRO A 101 9.18 19.58 -3.18
N ALA A 102 10.26 19.15 -3.86
CA ALA A 102 11.05 20.05 -4.69
C ALA A 102 10.18 20.65 -5.81
N GLU A 103 10.31 21.95 -6.04
CA GLU A 103 9.62 22.64 -7.13
C GLU A 103 10.00 21.99 -8.47
N ASN A 104 8.99 21.66 -9.29
CA ASN A 104 9.17 20.94 -10.56
C ASN A 104 9.87 19.56 -10.41
N GLY A 105 9.97 19.04 -9.19
CA GLY A 105 10.52 17.71 -8.89
C GLY A 105 9.62 16.56 -9.33
N ARG A 106 10.00 15.36 -8.92
CA ARG A 106 9.29 14.12 -9.30
C ARG A 106 7.98 13.88 -8.54
N LEU A 107 7.76 14.56 -7.41
CA LEU A 107 6.57 14.43 -6.58
C LEU A 107 5.79 15.74 -6.56
N GLU A 108 4.47 15.66 -6.74
CA GLU A 108 3.53 16.73 -6.37
C GLU A 108 2.64 16.25 -5.23
N PHE A 109 2.44 17.11 -4.23
CA PHE A 109 1.51 16.84 -3.13
C PHE A 109 0.29 17.75 -3.27
N LYS A 110 -0.91 17.14 -3.17
CA LYS A 110 -2.20 17.85 -3.13
C LYS A 110 -2.87 17.57 -1.78
N LYS A 111 -2.90 18.57 -0.91
CA LYS A 111 -3.73 18.49 0.29
C LYS A 111 -5.20 18.57 -0.11
N SER A 112 -5.95 17.51 0.18
CA SER A 112 -7.39 17.44 -0.08
C SER A 112 -8.04 16.38 0.78
N TRP A 113 -9.18 16.72 1.41
CA TRP A 113 -10.12 15.73 1.94
C TRP A 113 -10.84 15.07 0.78
N ILE A 114 -10.76 13.74 0.70
CA ILE A 114 -11.26 12.99 -0.45
C ILE A 114 -12.71 12.58 -0.25
N THR A 115 -13.53 12.83 -1.27
CA THR A 115 -14.93 12.42 -1.37
C THR A 115 -15.20 11.85 -2.76
N LEU A 116 -16.35 11.18 -2.98
CA LEU A 116 -16.74 10.71 -4.31
C LEU A 116 -16.90 11.87 -5.31
N ASP A 117 -17.23 13.08 -4.84
CA ASP A 117 -17.42 14.24 -5.71
C ASP A 117 -16.10 14.80 -6.26
N ASN A 118 -15.01 14.66 -5.49
CA ASN A 118 -13.74 15.30 -5.84
C ASN A 118 -12.62 14.33 -6.24
N ILE A 119 -12.67 13.06 -5.86
CA ILE A 119 -11.55 12.12 -6.10
C ILE A 119 -11.20 12.02 -7.59
N LYS A 120 -12.20 11.81 -8.45
CA LYS A 120 -11.93 11.68 -9.89
C LYS A 120 -11.51 13.00 -10.54
N PRO A 121 -12.21 14.13 -10.37
CA PRO A 121 -11.75 15.42 -10.95
C PRO A 121 -10.36 15.80 -10.48
N THR A 122 -10.03 15.64 -9.19
CA THR A 122 -8.69 15.93 -8.67
C THR A 122 -7.63 15.01 -9.28
N THR A 123 -7.95 13.72 -9.41
CA THR A 123 -7.03 12.75 -10.03
C THR A 123 -6.76 13.10 -11.48
N ASP A 124 -7.80 13.38 -12.27
CA ASP A 124 -7.69 13.72 -13.70
C ASP A 124 -6.87 15.03 -13.89
N GLU A 125 -7.13 16.05 -13.07
CA GLU A 125 -6.36 17.31 -13.06
C GLU A 125 -4.86 17.05 -12.85
N LEU A 126 -4.53 16.26 -11.83
CA LEU A 126 -3.13 15.97 -11.48
C LEU A 126 -2.44 15.09 -12.53
N ILE A 127 -3.13 14.09 -13.08
CA ILE A 127 -2.61 13.28 -14.20
C ILE A 127 -2.26 14.18 -15.40
N GLN A 128 -3.15 15.09 -15.76
CA GLN A 128 -2.94 16.01 -16.86
C GLN A 128 -1.79 17.00 -16.57
N LYS A 129 -1.85 17.67 -15.41
CA LYS A 129 -0.85 18.66 -14.98
C LYS A 129 0.55 18.08 -14.94
N ARG A 130 0.71 16.85 -14.44
CA ARG A 130 2.00 16.18 -14.27
C ARG A 130 2.40 15.26 -15.42
N ASN A 131 1.55 15.18 -16.44
CA ASN A 131 1.73 14.28 -17.60
C ASN A 131 2.02 12.83 -17.13
N LEU A 132 1.15 12.26 -16.27
CA LEU A 132 1.29 10.93 -15.71
C LEU A 132 0.55 9.86 -16.53
N ASN A 133 0.33 10.06 -17.80
CA ASN A 133 -0.36 9.09 -18.63
C ASN A 133 0.64 8.25 -19.46
N PRO A 134 0.65 6.92 -19.31
CA PRO A 134 -0.19 6.12 -18.41
C PRO A 134 0.22 6.23 -16.94
N VAL A 135 -0.74 6.01 -16.01
CA VAL A 135 -0.46 5.75 -14.60
C VAL A 135 -0.10 4.28 -14.46
N ASP A 136 1.07 3.97 -13.89
CA ASP A 136 1.55 2.60 -13.77
C ASP A 136 1.14 1.94 -12.46
N LEU A 137 1.13 2.70 -11.36
CA LEU A 137 0.77 2.21 -10.04
C LEU A 137 -0.15 3.19 -9.31
N VAL A 138 -1.17 2.64 -8.63
CA VAL A 138 -2.00 3.38 -7.67
C VAL A 138 -1.92 2.69 -6.32
N SER A 139 -1.72 3.47 -5.25
CA SER A 139 -1.89 3.05 -3.86
C SER A 139 -3.03 3.85 -3.24
N LEU A 140 -3.97 3.19 -2.57
CA LEU A 140 -5.12 3.84 -1.94
C LEU A 140 -5.33 3.26 -0.54
N ASP A 141 -5.18 4.13 0.47
CA ASP A 141 -5.27 3.85 1.89
C ASP A 141 -5.81 5.11 2.58
N LEU A 142 -7.12 5.14 2.82
CA LEU A 142 -7.85 6.30 3.35
C LEU A 142 -8.64 5.99 4.61
N ASP A 143 -8.32 4.86 5.27
CA ASP A 143 -8.89 4.46 6.56
C ASP A 143 -10.44 4.39 6.58
N GLY A 144 -11.10 4.15 5.42
CA GLY A 144 -12.56 4.16 5.46
C GLY A 144 -13.28 3.82 4.15
N ASN A 145 -13.41 4.79 3.27
CA ASN A 145 -14.21 4.66 2.04
C ASN A 145 -13.49 3.98 0.87
N ASP A 146 -12.41 3.26 1.11
CA ASP A 146 -11.43 2.78 0.13
C ASP A 146 -12.04 2.02 -1.04
N LEU A 147 -12.97 1.09 -0.76
CA LEU A 147 -13.65 0.33 -1.81
C LEU A 147 -14.52 1.23 -2.70
N HIS A 148 -15.18 2.24 -2.10
CA HIS A 148 -16.03 3.18 -2.84
C HIS A 148 -15.20 4.05 -3.78
N PHE A 149 -14.07 4.56 -3.29
CA PHE A 149 -13.15 5.38 -4.08
C PHE A 149 -12.48 4.56 -5.18
N THR A 150 -11.98 3.37 -4.85
CA THR A 150 -11.42 2.43 -5.83
C THR A 150 -12.42 2.14 -6.95
N LYS A 151 -13.67 1.80 -6.60
CA LYS A 151 -14.73 1.55 -7.58
C LYS A 151 -14.99 2.77 -8.46
N HIS A 152 -15.06 3.96 -7.87
CA HIS A 152 -15.33 5.19 -8.61
C HIS A 152 -14.20 5.52 -9.59
N LEU A 153 -12.95 5.39 -9.19
CA LEU A 153 -11.78 5.58 -10.06
C LEU A 153 -11.73 4.55 -11.21
N LEU A 154 -12.02 3.28 -10.90
CA LEU A 154 -12.11 2.21 -11.91
C LEU A 154 -13.25 2.46 -12.90
N GLN A 155 -14.43 2.88 -12.44
CA GLN A 155 -15.55 3.28 -13.29
C GLN A 155 -15.18 4.49 -14.18
N GLY A 156 -14.40 5.40 -13.65
CA GLY A 156 -13.87 6.57 -14.35
C GLY A 156 -12.76 6.28 -15.37
N GLY A 157 -12.36 5.00 -15.55
CA GLY A 157 -11.39 4.58 -16.56
C GLY A 157 -9.94 4.52 -16.11
N LEU A 158 -9.63 4.77 -14.83
CA LEU A 158 -8.27 4.63 -14.33
C LEU A 158 -7.86 3.15 -14.30
N ARG A 159 -6.79 2.80 -15.01
CA ARG A 159 -6.33 1.42 -15.23
C ARG A 159 -4.82 1.28 -15.04
N PRO A 160 -4.28 1.48 -13.82
CA PRO A 160 -2.85 1.25 -13.57
C PRO A 160 -2.50 -0.23 -13.75
N LYS A 161 -1.24 -0.53 -14.03
CA LYS A 161 -0.74 -1.91 -14.13
C LYS A 161 -0.84 -2.63 -12.78
N VAL A 162 -0.59 -1.89 -11.69
CA VAL A 162 -0.59 -2.38 -10.31
C VAL A 162 -1.49 -1.49 -9.46
N TRP A 163 -2.27 -2.11 -8.59
CA TRP A 163 -3.08 -1.43 -7.59
C TRP A 163 -2.77 -1.99 -6.21
N ILE A 164 -2.45 -1.10 -5.27
CA ILE A 164 -2.30 -1.40 -3.84
C ILE A 164 -3.54 -0.82 -3.16
N ALA A 165 -4.25 -1.64 -2.40
CA ALA A 165 -5.46 -1.22 -1.69
C ALA A 165 -5.40 -1.66 -0.24
N GLU A 166 -5.76 -0.75 0.68
CA GLU A 166 -5.96 -1.10 2.08
C GLU A 166 -7.22 -1.96 2.22
N TYR A 167 -7.12 -3.06 2.99
CA TYR A 167 -8.26 -3.92 3.27
C TYR A 167 -8.37 -4.26 4.76
N ASN A 168 -9.60 -4.39 5.24
CA ASN A 168 -9.86 -4.81 6.60
C ASN A 168 -9.71 -6.32 6.75
N ALA A 169 -8.54 -6.74 7.22
CA ALA A 169 -8.19 -8.15 7.41
C ALA A 169 -8.94 -8.86 8.55
N ARG A 170 -9.76 -8.16 9.33
CA ARG A 170 -10.63 -8.76 10.34
C ARG A 170 -11.68 -9.69 9.76
N PHE A 171 -12.04 -9.49 8.49
CA PHE A 171 -13.04 -10.28 7.81
C PHE A 171 -12.39 -11.44 7.04
N PRO A 172 -12.67 -12.70 7.42
CA PRO A 172 -12.10 -13.87 6.75
C PRO A 172 -12.47 -13.94 5.26
N VAL A 173 -11.69 -14.69 4.49
CA VAL A 173 -12.01 -14.99 3.09
C VAL A 173 -13.42 -15.53 2.95
N GLY A 174 -14.16 -15.05 1.95
CA GLY A 174 -15.57 -15.38 1.70
C GLY A 174 -16.55 -14.37 2.30
N VAL A 175 -16.17 -13.61 3.33
CA VAL A 175 -17.00 -12.54 3.88
C VAL A 175 -16.89 -11.30 3.02
N LYS A 176 -18.01 -10.85 2.46
CA LYS A 176 -18.12 -9.58 1.73
C LYS A 176 -18.65 -8.52 2.66
N TRP A 177 -17.81 -7.59 3.03
CA TRP A 177 -18.14 -6.50 3.93
C TRP A 177 -17.49 -5.20 3.45
N THR A 178 -18.17 -4.09 3.65
CA THR A 178 -17.65 -2.72 3.47
C THR A 178 -18.46 -1.76 4.32
N VAL A 179 -17.82 -0.71 4.83
CA VAL A 179 -18.55 0.39 5.45
C VAL A 179 -19.46 1.05 4.41
N PRO A 180 -20.66 1.50 4.77
CA PRO A 180 -21.43 2.41 3.93
C PRO A 180 -20.63 3.67 3.62
N TYR A 181 -20.78 4.21 2.41
CA TYR A 181 -20.11 5.46 2.07
C TYR A 181 -20.58 6.61 2.98
N ASP A 182 -19.63 7.29 3.57
CA ASP A 182 -19.83 8.52 4.33
C ASP A 182 -18.70 9.50 4.02
N ALA A 183 -19.03 10.64 3.39
CA ALA A 183 -18.05 11.66 3.01
C ALA A 183 -17.29 12.26 4.19
N THR A 184 -17.80 12.10 5.40
CA THR A 184 -17.23 12.61 6.66
C THR A 184 -16.56 11.53 7.50
N HIS A 185 -16.52 10.27 7.01
CA HIS A 185 -15.95 9.16 7.73
C HIS A 185 -14.50 9.43 8.14
N THR A 186 -14.25 9.21 9.42
CA THR A 186 -12.90 9.21 10.00
C THR A 186 -12.74 8.00 10.88
N TRP A 187 -11.64 7.29 10.74
CA TRP A 187 -11.34 6.14 11.58
C TRP A 187 -11.08 6.56 13.04
N VAL A 188 -11.70 5.88 13.97
CA VAL A 188 -11.62 6.15 15.42
C VAL A 188 -10.78 5.09 16.18
N GLY A 189 -10.05 4.23 15.46
CA GLY A 189 -9.18 3.21 16.06
C GLY A 189 -9.86 1.87 16.35
N ASP A 190 -11.06 1.65 15.81
CA ASP A 190 -11.81 0.38 15.92
C ASP A 190 -11.76 -0.41 14.59
N ASP A 191 -12.61 -1.45 14.44
CA ASP A 191 -12.68 -2.27 13.25
C ASP A 191 -13.76 -1.83 12.24
N TYR A 192 -14.38 -0.68 12.45
CA TYR A 192 -15.39 -0.12 11.56
C TYR A 192 -14.76 0.79 10.49
N TRP A 193 -14.04 0.20 9.55
CA TRP A 193 -13.37 0.90 8.46
C TRP A 193 -13.18 0.02 7.22
N GLY A 194 -13.02 0.64 6.04
CA GLY A 194 -12.60 0.00 4.81
C GLY A 194 -13.55 -1.06 4.28
N ALA A 195 -12.99 -2.08 3.67
CA ALA A 195 -13.70 -3.23 3.12
C ALA A 195 -12.89 -4.52 3.25
N SER A 196 -13.58 -5.67 3.22
CA SER A 196 -12.95 -6.97 3.31
C SER A 196 -12.13 -7.30 2.06
N PHE A 197 -11.14 -8.19 2.24
CA PHE A 197 -10.37 -8.80 1.14
C PHE A 197 -11.28 -9.33 0.02
N SER A 198 -12.36 -10.06 0.37
CA SER A 198 -13.27 -10.65 -0.61
C SER A 198 -14.09 -9.62 -1.38
N SER A 199 -14.38 -8.45 -0.77
CA SER A 199 -15.05 -7.35 -1.46
C SER A 199 -14.14 -6.73 -2.51
N PHE A 200 -12.86 -6.50 -2.18
CA PHE A 200 -11.89 -6.01 -3.14
C PHE A 200 -11.62 -7.01 -4.26
N CYS A 201 -11.43 -8.30 -3.96
CA CYS A 201 -11.24 -9.32 -5.00
C CYS A 201 -12.39 -9.32 -6.00
N LYS A 202 -13.65 -9.26 -5.51
CA LYS A 202 -14.81 -9.19 -6.38
C LYS A 202 -14.80 -7.94 -7.27
N LEU A 203 -14.53 -6.77 -6.69
CA LEU A 203 -14.47 -5.51 -7.44
C LEU A 203 -13.40 -5.58 -8.53
N PHE A 204 -12.19 -5.96 -8.18
CA PHE A 204 -11.06 -5.97 -9.11
C PHE A 204 -11.20 -7.02 -10.23
N GLU A 205 -11.86 -8.16 -9.96
CA GLU A 205 -12.17 -9.16 -10.97
C GLU A 205 -13.05 -8.59 -12.10
N GLU A 206 -14.01 -7.71 -11.78
CA GLU A 206 -14.88 -7.04 -12.75
C GLU A 206 -14.10 -6.10 -13.69
N TYR A 207 -12.89 -5.67 -13.29
CA TYR A 207 -12.02 -4.77 -14.05
C TYR A 207 -10.74 -5.43 -14.57
N GLU A 208 -10.75 -6.77 -14.68
CA GLU A 208 -9.65 -7.54 -15.24
C GLU A 208 -8.34 -7.43 -14.45
N TYR A 209 -8.43 -7.45 -13.11
CA TYR A 209 -7.30 -7.61 -12.20
C TYR A 209 -7.43 -8.90 -11.39
N PHE A 210 -6.31 -9.34 -10.84
CA PHE A 210 -6.26 -10.46 -9.90
C PHE A 210 -5.32 -10.14 -8.73
N PRO A 211 -5.59 -10.68 -7.52
CA PRO A 211 -4.72 -10.49 -6.37
C PRO A 211 -3.47 -11.36 -6.51
N VAL A 212 -2.31 -10.85 -6.11
CA VAL A 212 -1.04 -11.57 -6.14
C VAL A 212 -0.36 -11.71 -4.78
N ALA A 213 -0.62 -10.78 -3.86
CA ALA A 213 -0.02 -10.80 -2.52
C ALA A 213 -0.82 -9.91 -1.56
N CYS A 214 -0.61 -10.13 -0.26
CA CYS A 214 -0.94 -9.19 0.81
C CYS A 214 0.31 -8.87 1.61
N SER A 215 0.38 -7.67 2.20
CA SER A 215 1.44 -7.30 3.13
C SER A 215 1.39 -8.15 4.40
N ILE A 216 2.53 -8.28 5.09
CA ILE A 216 2.67 -9.16 6.25
C ILE A 216 1.75 -8.79 7.41
N LEU A 217 1.42 -7.52 7.56
CA LEU A 217 0.51 -7.04 8.60
C LEU A 217 -0.96 -7.34 8.29
N GLY A 218 -1.30 -7.68 7.04
CA GLY A 218 -2.68 -7.76 6.61
C GLY A 218 -3.32 -6.38 6.45
N ALA A 219 -2.53 -5.38 6.04
CA ALA A 219 -3.01 -4.03 5.76
C ALA A 219 -3.32 -3.85 4.27
N ASN A 220 -2.39 -4.21 3.40
CA ASN A 220 -2.49 -3.94 1.98
C ASN A 220 -2.59 -5.22 1.14
N ILE A 221 -3.42 -5.17 0.08
CA ILE A 221 -3.54 -6.19 -0.96
C ILE A 221 -3.05 -5.63 -2.29
N PHE A 222 -2.34 -6.44 -3.06
CA PHE A 222 -1.75 -6.10 -4.35
C PHE A 222 -2.52 -6.77 -5.48
N PHE A 223 -3.01 -5.96 -6.41
CA PHE A 223 -3.67 -6.40 -7.63
C PHE A 223 -2.85 -6.05 -8.85
N VAL A 224 -2.83 -6.97 -9.82
CA VAL A 224 -2.15 -6.81 -11.11
C VAL A 224 -3.16 -7.05 -12.24
N GLN A 225 -3.04 -6.32 -13.35
CA GLN A 225 -3.89 -6.54 -14.52
C GLN A 225 -3.73 -7.96 -15.06
N LYS A 226 -4.82 -8.61 -15.45
CA LYS A 226 -4.85 -10.00 -15.96
C LYS A 226 -3.95 -10.23 -17.18
N GLN A 227 -3.67 -9.20 -17.99
CA GLN A 227 -2.75 -9.30 -19.12
C GLN A 227 -1.33 -9.72 -18.71
N TYR A 228 -0.93 -9.50 -17.46
CA TYR A 228 0.35 -9.93 -16.93
C TYR A 228 0.31 -11.33 -16.28
N GLY A 229 -0.82 -12.03 -16.32
CA GLY A 229 -1.02 -13.30 -15.60
C GLY A 229 0.05 -14.36 -15.85
N SER A 230 0.56 -14.46 -17.08
CA SER A 230 1.65 -15.39 -17.40
C SER A 230 2.96 -15.11 -16.65
N LYS A 231 3.17 -13.89 -16.15
CA LYS A 231 4.34 -13.51 -15.36
C LYS A 231 4.23 -13.92 -13.87
N PHE A 232 3.06 -14.40 -13.47
CA PHE A 232 2.74 -14.81 -12.10
C PHE A 232 2.28 -16.28 -12.04
N ALA A 233 2.70 -17.12 -12.99
CA ALA A 233 2.32 -18.53 -13.05
C ALA A 233 2.79 -19.35 -11.82
N ASP A 234 3.80 -18.87 -11.10
CA ASP A 234 4.33 -19.43 -9.86
C ASP A 234 3.69 -18.84 -8.59
N VAL A 235 2.77 -17.89 -8.74
CA VAL A 235 1.94 -17.35 -7.65
C VAL A 235 0.63 -18.12 -7.61
N THR A 236 0.22 -18.55 -6.43
CA THR A 236 -1.03 -19.31 -6.26
C THR A 236 -2.26 -18.52 -6.69
N ASN A 237 -3.23 -19.20 -7.31
CA ASN A 237 -4.56 -18.64 -7.57
C ASN A 237 -5.54 -18.86 -6.41
N ASP A 238 -5.13 -19.59 -5.37
CA ASP A 238 -5.95 -19.79 -4.19
C ASP A 238 -5.93 -18.54 -3.30
N ILE A 239 -7.04 -17.83 -3.28
CA ILE A 239 -7.21 -16.60 -2.50
C ILE A 239 -7.05 -16.83 -0.99
N HIS A 240 -7.26 -18.05 -0.47
CA HIS A 240 -6.99 -18.39 0.92
C HIS A 240 -5.49 -18.43 1.24
N GLN A 241 -4.67 -18.69 0.25
CA GLN A 241 -3.22 -18.65 0.40
C GLN A 241 -2.65 -17.23 0.21
N ILE A 242 -3.31 -16.39 -0.57
CA ILE A 242 -2.92 -14.99 -0.77
C ILE A 242 -3.33 -14.14 0.44
N TYR A 243 -4.52 -14.35 0.97
CA TYR A 243 -5.06 -13.59 2.10
C TYR A 243 -4.14 -13.65 3.32
N GLN A 244 -3.88 -12.50 3.92
CA GLN A 244 -3.14 -12.34 5.17
C GLN A 244 -4.07 -11.86 6.27
N PRO A 245 -4.19 -12.59 7.41
CA PRO A 245 -4.95 -12.11 8.56
C PRO A 245 -4.27 -10.91 9.25
N PRO A 246 -4.96 -10.16 10.13
CA PRO A 246 -4.38 -9.00 10.78
C PRO A 246 -3.29 -9.42 11.78
N LEU A 247 -2.06 -8.96 11.55
CA LEU A 247 -0.87 -9.26 12.35
C LEU A 247 -0.15 -7.99 12.82
N HIS A 248 -0.87 -6.91 13.04
CA HIS A 248 -0.31 -5.60 13.42
C HIS A 248 0.58 -5.64 14.67
N TYR A 249 0.41 -6.64 15.53
CA TYR A 249 1.22 -6.84 16.74
C TYR A 249 2.60 -7.45 16.48
N LEU A 250 2.86 -8.01 15.28
CA LEU A 250 4.13 -8.66 14.95
C LEU A 250 5.22 -7.67 14.53
N VAL A 251 4.84 -6.49 14.08
CA VAL A 251 5.81 -5.48 13.62
C VAL A 251 5.75 -4.28 14.54
N PRO A 252 6.67 -4.19 15.50
CA PRO A 252 6.78 -2.99 16.33
C PRO A 252 7.17 -1.81 15.44
N LYS A 253 6.62 -0.62 15.72
CA LYS A 253 7.00 0.64 15.05
C LYS A 253 8.41 1.08 15.48
N TRP A 254 9.41 0.28 15.14
CA TRP A 254 10.80 0.51 15.48
C TRP A 254 11.59 0.93 14.23
N GLY A 255 12.62 1.72 14.45
CA GLY A 255 13.53 2.16 13.43
C GLY A 255 13.56 3.69 13.30
N HIS A 256 14.50 4.16 12.49
CA HIS A 256 14.62 5.58 12.19
C HIS A 256 13.53 6.00 11.20
N ARG A 257 12.74 6.98 11.58
CA ARG A 257 11.75 7.57 10.67
C ARG A 257 12.45 8.34 9.56
N ALA A 258 11.86 8.37 8.37
CA ALA A 258 12.35 9.20 7.28
C ALA A 258 12.45 10.67 7.72
N SER A 259 13.60 11.32 7.46
CA SER A 259 13.77 12.74 7.75
C SER A 259 13.17 13.59 6.63
N ALA A 260 12.65 14.77 6.98
CA ALA A 260 12.16 15.73 5.99
C ALA A 260 13.20 16.06 4.91
N LYS A 261 14.48 16.12 5.30
CA LYS A 261 15.58 16.34 4.36
C LYS A 261 15.74 15.20 3.35
N THR A 262 15.71 13.94 3.80
CA THR A 262 15.76 12.77 2.91
C THR A 262 14.57 12.75 1.95
N LEU A 263 13.35 12.95 2.50
CA LEU A 263 12.13 12.96 1.69
C LEU A 263 12.18 14.03 0.60
N ARG A 264 12.63 15.24 0.94
CA ARG A 264 12.80 16.32 -0.05
C ARG A 264 13.78 15.93 -1.16
N LEU A 265 14.95 15.38 -0.82
CA LEU A 265 15.98 14.95 -1.81
C LEU A 265 15.43 13.89 -2.77
N LEU A 266 14.56 12.98 -2.31
CA LEU A 266 13.92 11.98 -3.17
C LEU A 266 12.97 12.59 -4.21
N THR A 267 12.49 13.82 -4.01
CA THR A 267 11.58 14.50 -4.95
C THR A 267 12.31 15.34 -6.02
N GLU A 268 13.62 15.52 -5.88
CA GLU A 268 14.44 16.24 -6.86
C GLU A 268 14.60 15.43 -8.16
N ASN A 269 14.82 16.10 -9.26
CA ASN A 269 14.98 15.48 -10.60
C ASN A 269 16.35 14.81 -10.77
#